data_a9c17fb7def5e2ffe29cabadb1fe7c19
#
_entry.id   a9c17fb7def5e2ffe29cabadb1fe7c19
#
_cell.length_a   1.000
_cell.length_b   1.000
_cell.length_c   1.000
_cell.angle_alpha   90.00
_cell.angle_beta   90.00
_cell.angle_gamma   90.00
#
_symmetry.space_group_name_H-M   'P 1'
#
loop_
_entity.id
_entity.type
_entity.pdbx_description
1 polymer ?
#
loop_
_entity_poly.entity_id
_entity_poly.type
_entity_poly.pdbx_seq_one_letter_code
_entity_poly.pdbx_strand_id
1 'polypeptide(L)'
;MTDIAQVLDLTPPTAEITVLTAMRRGATDDAIYMADNLSAADFSDPRRRIVFQAMVNVLRGVEPMDDSAVLAECTNVARDMRLEHVKIEGGYLAGLDGDPLRAKAYAATVKRMAWLRQAGEFVGWWVGKLQERPDPEQLFAEAQERMQALQPPQVDRRFVYGWDTVGGHQAQLAQRIKDAEDGKVSPFLWPWPSWNAVVRPLRAGMLGLVAGADGTGKSTYLECIAEHWAKGGMHVVYVHLEDDLEYKL
;
A
#
# COMPACT_ATOMS: atom_id res chain seq x y z
N MET A 1 29.37 4.79 15.45
CA MET A 1 28.51 3.96 14.58
C MET A 1 27.14 3.93 15.24
N THR A 2 26.17 4.64 14.71
CA THR A 2 24.79 4.60 15.19
C THR A 2 24.28 3.20 14.91
N ASP A 3 23.78 2.54 15.94
CA ASP A 3 23.25 1.18 15.82
C ASP A 3 22.07 1.19 14.87
N ILE A 4 22.24 0.60 13.70
CA ILE A 4 21.20 0.53 12.65
C ILE A 4 19.92 -0.12 13.22
N ALA A 5 20.05 -1.01 14.20
CA ALA A 5 18.92 -1.62 14.88
C ALA A 5 18.05 -0.58 15.64
N GLN A 6 18.65 0.47 16.23
CA GLN A 6 17.90 1.53 16.91
C GLN A 6 17.12 2.45 15.94
N VAL A 7 17.61 2.60 14.70
CA VAL A 7 16.90 3.39 13.67
C VAL A 7 15.72 2.61 13.09
N LEU A 8 15.71 1.29 13.21
CA LEU A 8 14.72 0.39 12.62
C LEU A 8 13.60 -0.06 13.55
N ASP A 9 13.65 0.30 14.84
CA ASP A 9 12.54 0.05 15.78
C ASP A 9 11.41 1.08 15.63
N LEU A 10 11.03 1.29 14.36
CA LEU A 10 10.08 2.31 13.96
C LEU A 10 8.63 1.81 13.87
N THR A 11 8.36 0.54 14.19
CA THR A 11 6.96 0.09 14.17
C THR A 11 6.26 0.63 15.40
N PRO A 12 5.31 1.59 15.26
CA PRO A 12 4.55 2.02 16.42
C PRO A 12 3.88 0.78 17.02
N PRO A 13 4.10 0.44 18.29
CA PRO A 13 3.40 -0.67 18.96
C PRO A 13 1.90 -0.61 18.73
N THR A 14 1.38 0.60 18.63
CA THR A 14 -0.02 0.93 18.32
C THR A 14 -0.52 0.34 17.01
N ALA A 15 0.29 0.30 15.95
CA ALA A 15 -0.14 -0.24 14.66
C ALA A 15 -0.38 -1.76 14.72
N GLU A 16 0.56 -2.49 15.32
CA GLU A 16 0.44 -3.94 15.47
C GLU A 16 -0.70 -4.31 16.42
N ILE A 17 -0.85 -3.57 17.54
CA ILE A 17 -1.94 -3.76 18.50
C ILE A 17 -3.30 -3.51 17.84
N THR A 18 -3.43 -2.45 17.05
CA THR A 18 -4.69 -2.15 16.33
C THR A 18 -5.08 -3.26 15.37
N VAL A 19 -4.11 -3.83 14.63
CA VAL A 19 -4.36 -4.98 13.75
C VAL A 19 -4.87 -6.18 14.56
N LEU A 20 -4.19 -6.55 15.64
CA LEU A 20 -4.60 -7.66 16.51
C LEU A 20 -5.97 -7.42 17.17
N THR A 21 -6.25 -6.19 17.60
CA THR A 21 -7.55 -5.81 18.15
C THR A 21 -8.67 -5.98 17.11
N ALA A 22 -8.43 -5.59 15.86
CA ALA A 22 -9.39 -5.75 14.79
C ALA A 22 -9.65 -7.22 14.45
N MET A 23 -8.63 -8.06 14.44
CA MET A 23 -8.78 -9.50 14.27
C MET A 23 -9.62 -10.13 15.39
N ARG A 24 -9.43 -9.66 16.62
CA ARG A 24 -10.12 -10.18 17.81
C ARG A 24 -11.57 -9.72 17.91
N ARG A 25 -11.85 -8.43 17.61
CA ARG A 25 -13.14 -7.77 17.90
C ARG A 25 -13.84 -7.22 16.65
N GLY A 26 -13.16 -7.23 15.52
CA GLY A 26 -13.66 -6.65 14.27
C GLY A 26 -14.65 -7.55 13.54
N ALA A 27 -15.13 -7.06 12.42
CA ALA A 27 -15.92 -7.86 11.50
C ALA A 27 -15.09 -9.01 10.93
N THR A 28 -15.74 -10.13 10.65
CA THR A 28 -15.07 -11.33 10.09
C THR A 28 -14.30 -10.99 8.79
N ASP A 29 -14.84 -10.12 7.95
CA ASP A 29 -14.19 -9.68 6.70
C ASP A 29 -12.88 -8.94 6.95
N ASP A 30 -12.79 -8.16 8.04
CA ASP A 30 -11.56 -7.48 8.41
C ASP A 30 -10.50 -8.48 8.93
N ALA A 31 -10.91 -9.47 9.71
CA ALA A 31 -10.02 -10.52 10.17
C ALA A 31 -9.48 -11.36 9.01
N ILE A 32 -10.33 -11.72 8.05
CA ILE A 32 -9.94 -12.42 6.82
C ILE A 32 -8.94 -11.55 6.02
N TYR A 33 -9.25 -10.27 5.83
CA TYR A 33 -8.35 -9.35 5.14
C TYR A 33 -6.95 -9.31 5.77
N MET A 34 -6.87 -9.24 7.12
CA MET A 34 -5.59 -9.25 7.84
C MET A 34 -4.85 -10.57 7.64
N ALA A 35 -5.55 -11.70 7.75
CA ALA A 35 -4.98 -13.03 7.59
C ALA A 35 -4.44 -13.29 6.17
N ASP A 36 -5.02 -12.67 5.15
CA ASP A 36 -4.61 -12.82 3.75
C ASP A 36 -3.47 -11.86 3.36
N ASN A 37 -3.35 -10.72 4.04
CA ASN A 37 -2.38 -9.69 3.68
C ASN A 37 -1.17 -9.60 4.60
N LEU A 38 -1.22 -10.18 5.80
CA LEU A 38 -0.14 -10.16 6.76
C LEU A 38 0.33 -11.56 7.10
N SER A 39 1.57 -11.64 7.59
CA SER A 39 2.18 -12.84 8.14
C SER A 39 2.68 -12.59 9.56
N ALA A 40 2.90 -13.63 10.33
CA ALA A 40 3.49 -13.49 11.67
C ALA A 40 4.87 -12.80 11.64
N ALA A 41 5.64 -12.97 10.58
CA ALA A 41 6.94 -12.32 10.41
C ALA A 41 6.86 -10.80 10.25
N ASP A 42 5.67 -10.27 9.90
CA ASP A 42 5.46 -8.84 9.76
C ASP A 42 5.42 -8.11 11.11
N PHE A 43 5.25 -8.82 12.21
CA PHE A 43 5.23 -8.24 13.57
C PHE A 43 6.63 -8.18 14.19
N SER A 44 6.91 -7.09 14.91
CA SER A 44 8.20 -6.88 15.56
C SER A 44 8.35 -7.70 16.85
N ASP A 45 7.30 -7.74 17.68
CA ASP A 45 7.27 -8.40 18.98
C ASP A 45 6.95 -9.89 18.84
N PRO A 46 7.77 -10.81 19.38
CA PRO A 46 7.50 -12.24 19.36
C PRO A 46 6.13 -12.64 19.92
N ARG A 47 5.62 -11.94 20.94
CA ARG A 47 4.28 -12.19 21.48
C ARG A 47 3.20 -11.92 20.44
N ARG A 48 3.33 -10.81 19.68
CA ARG A 48 2.38 -10.44 18.63
C ARG A 48 2.43 -11.40 17.46
N ARG A 49 3.63 -11.92 17.13
CA ARG A 49 3.79 -12.98 16.11
C ARG A 49 2.98 -14.23 16.46
N ILE A 50 3.14 -14.69 17.72
CA ILE A 50 2.42 -15.87 18.23
C ILE A 50 0.91 -15.62 18.19
N VAL A 51 0.45 -14.49 18.74
CA VAL A 51 -0.98 -14.16 18.81
C VAL A 51 -1.60 -14.01 17.41
N PHE A 52 -0.90 -13.32 16.49
CA PHE A 52 -1.38 -13.19 15.12
C PHE A 52 -1.56 -14.55 14.46
N GLN A 53 -0.55 -15.43 14.51
CA GLN A 53 -0.63 -16.75 13.91
C GLN A 53 -1.70 -17.61 14.54
N ALA A 54 -1.85 -17.56 15.87
CA ALA A 54 -2.90 -18.27 16.58
C ALA A 54 -4.30 -17.80 16.13
N MET A 55 -4.51 -16.48 16.00
CA MET A 55 -5.76 -15.93 15.47
C MET A 55 -6.03 -16.38 14.03
N VAL A 56 -5.00 -16.43 13.18
CA VAL A 56 -5.14 -16.92 11.79
C VAL A 56 -5.52 -18.41 11.78
N ASN A 57 -4.91 -19.23 12.64
CA ASN A 57 -5.22 -20.65 12.72
C ASN A 57 -6.66 -20.89 13.21
N VAL A 58 -7.09 -20.18 14.26
CA VAL A 58 -8.48 -20.24 14.76
C VAL A 58 -9.47 -19.77 13.70
N LEU A 59 -9.18 -18.66 13.02
CA LEU A 59 -10.03 -18.12 11.94
C LEU A 59 -10.24 -19.12 10.78
N ARG A 60 -9.21 -19.90 10.46
CA ARG A 60 -9.26 -20.93 9.41
C ARG A 60 -9.80 -22.26 9.89
N GLY A 61 -9.93 -22.44 11.19
CA GLY A 61 -10.53 -23.60 11.83
C GLY A 61 -12.06 -23.58 11.85
N VAL A 62 -12.64 -24.53 12.58
CA VAL A 62 -14.10 -24.65 12.76
C VAL A 62 -14.56 -23.95 14.05
N GLU A 63 -13.64 -23.62 14.92
CA GLU A 63 -13.92 -23.03 16.24
C GLU A 63 -14.22 -21.53 16.15
N PRO A 64 -15.12 -21.00 16.98
CA PRO A 64 -15.35 -19.56 17.04
C PRO A 64 -14.10 -18.84 17.53
N MET A 65 -13.89 -17.63 17.01
CA MET A 65 -12.79 -16.75 17.43
C MET A 65 -13.06 -16.19 18.82
N ASP A 66 -12.73 -16.94 19.85
CA ASP A 66 -12.76 -16.47 21.26
C ASP A 66 -11.38 -16.50 21.89
N ASP A 67 -11.24 -15.81 23.03
CA ASP A 67 -9.96 -15.66 23.72
C ASP A 67 -9.41 -17.00 24.21
N SER A 68 -10.27 -17.97 24.56
CA SER A 68 -9.85 -19.28 25.06
C SER A 68 -9.27 -20.14 23.94
N ALA A 69 -9.91 -20.14 22.78
CA ALA A 69 -9.42 -20.83 21.58
C ALA A 69 -8.07 -20.23 21.12
N VAL A 70 -7.97 -18.90 21.09
CA VAL A 70 -6.72 -18.21 20.72
C VAL A 70 -5.60 -18.52 21.71
N LEU A 71 -5.85 -18.51 23.02
CA LEU A 71 -4.85 -18.84 24.05
C LEU A 71 -4.36 -20.28 23.96
N ALA A 72 -5.28 -21.23 23.74
CA ALA A 72 -4.92 -22.63 23.54
C ALA A 72 -4.00 -22.79 22.32
N GLU A 73 -4.35 -22.14 21.22
CA GLU A 73 -3.56 -22.18 20.00
C GLU A 73 -2.23 -21.43 20.10
N CYS A 74 -2.13 -20.38 20.91
CA CYS A 74 -0.85 -19.72 21.19
C CYS A 74 0.24 -20.67 21.70
N THR A 75 -0.15 -21.69 22.47
CA THR A 75 0.80 -22.68 23.02
C THR A 75 1.36 -23.56 21.89
N ASN A 76 0.53 -23.96 20.95
CA ASN A 76 0.94 -24.75 19.79
C ASN A 76 1.85 -23.94 18.88
N VAL A 77 1.41 -22.73 18.53
CA VAL A 77 2.17 -21.79 17.68
C VAL A 77 3.53 -21.42 18.30
N ALA A 78 3.59 -21.18 19.62
CA ALA A 78 4.86 -20.90 20.29
C ALA A 78 5.86 -22.05 20.15
N ARG A 79 5.38 -23.30 20.21
CA ARG A 79 6.20 -24.51 20.00
C ARG A 79 6.69 -24.58 18.55
N ASP A 80 5.80 -24.41 17.59
CA ASP A 80 6.12 -24.47 16.16
C ASP A 80 7.12 -23.40 15.73
N MET A 81 7.02 -22.21 16.32
CA MET A 81 7.96 -21.11 16.10
C MET A 81 9.24 -21.19 16.94
N ARG A 82 9.40 -22.21 17.79
CA ARG A 82 10.51 -22.35 18.76
C ARG A 82 10.62 -21.16 19.72
N LEU A 83 9.47 -20.65 20.15
CA LEU A 83 9.32 -19.50 21.05
C LEU A 83 8.63 -19.89 22.37
N GLU A 84 8.83 -21.12 22.87
CA GLU A 84 8.18 -21.65 24.08
C GLU A 84 8.53 -20.84 25.36
N HIS A 85 9.63 -20.10 25.32
CA HIS A 85 9.99 -19.17 26.39
C HIS A 85 9.09 -17.92 26.46
N VAL A 86 8.33 -17.64 25.39
CA VAL A 86 7.40 -16.50 25.29
C VAL A 86 6.02 -16.96 25.75
N LYS A 87 5.63 -16.57 26.97
CA LYS A 87 4.30 -16.89 27.50
C LYS A 87 3.28 -15.83 27.14
N ILE A 88 2.13 -16.28 26.68
CA ILE A 88 0.94 -15.44 26.40
C ILE A 88 -0.10 -15.78 27.47
N GLU A 89 -0.46 -14.78 28.27
CA GLU A 89 -1.48 -14.89 29.31
C GLU A 89 -2.79 -14.23 28.84
N GLY A 90 -3.92 -14.63 29.42
CA GLY A 90 -5.22 -14.06 29.08
C GLY A 90 -5.29 -12.54 29.25
N GLY A 91 -4.57 -12.00 30.24
CA GLY A 91 -4.44 -10.56 30.43
C GLY A 91 -3.79 -9.82 29.26
N TYR A 92 -2.91 -10.48 28.51
CA TYR A 92 -2.29 -9.89 27.32
C TYR A 92 -3.33 -9.65 26.20
N LEU A 93 -4.18 -10.64 25.90
CA LEU A 93 -5.25 -10.49 24.91
C LEU A 93 -6.26 -9.43 25.35
N ALA A 94 -6.63 -9.42 26.62
CA ALA A 94 -7.56 -8.42 27.17
C ALA A 94 -7.01 -6.99 27.08
N GLY A 95 -5.68 -6.84 27.17
CA GLY A 95 -4.97 -5.56 27.06
C GLY A 95 -4.74 -5.08 25.64
N LEU A 96 -5.11 -5.86 24.60
CA LEU A 96 -5.07 -5.39 23.23
C LEU A 96 -6.22 -4.36 23.02
N ASP A 97 -5.86 -3.10 22.95
CA ASP A 97 -6.77 -1.99 22.78
C ASP A 97 -6.30 -1.08 21.65
N GLY A 98 -7.08 -1.05 20.57
CA GLY A 98 -6.82 -0.29 19.37
C GLY A 98 -8.13 0.02 18.63
N ASP A 99 -8.12 0.98 17.74
CA ASP A 99 -9.30 1.37 16.94
C ASP A 99 -9.48 0.43 15.73
N PRO A 100 -10.43 -0.54 15.75
CA PRO A 100 -10.60 -1.49 14.66
C PRO A 100 -10.88 -0.83 13.31
N LEU A 101 -11.48 0.37 13.29
CA LEU A 101 -11.81 1.09 12.05
C LEU A 101 -10.57 1.49 11.25
N ARG A 102 -9.41 1.59 11.91
CA ARG A 102 -8.13 1.93 11.27
C ARG A 102 -7.25 0.74 10.93
N ALA A 103 -7.71 -0.45 11.20
CA ALA A 103 -6.89 -1.66 11.11
C ALA A 103 -6.29 -1.88 9.72
N LYS A 104 -7.06 -1.65 8.64
CA LYS A 104 -6.55 -1.81 7.26
C LYS A 104 -5.41 -0.85 6.92
N ALA A 105 -5.48 0.41 7.39
CA ALA A 105 -4.39 1.35 7.23
C ALA A 105 -3.15 0.94 8.03
N TYR A 106 -3.35 0.46 9.25
CA TYR A 106 -2.26 -0.02 10.08
C TYR A 106 -1.65 -1.33 9.57
N ALA A 107 -2.43 -2.21 8.92
CA ALA A 107 -1.88 -3.39 8.25
C ALA A 107 -0.84 -3.02 7.18
N ALA A 108 -1.14 -2.01 6.35
CA ALA A 108 -0.17 -1.49 5.39
C ALA A 108 1.08 -0.92 6.07
N THR A 109 0.91 -0.24 7.21
CA THR A 109 2.03 0.29 8.02
C THR A 109 2.87 -0.85 8.59
N VAL A 110 2.25 -1.88 9.19
CA VAL A 110 2.94 -3.06 9.71
C VAL A 110 3.77 -3.73 8.61
N LYS A 111 3.18 -3.95 7.44
CA LYS A 111 3.86 -4.58 6.31
C LYS A 111 5.04 -3.75 5.79
N ARG A 112 4.87 -2.43 5.70
CA ARG A 112 5.94 -1.51 5.31
C ARG A 112 7.10 -1.54 6.30
N MET A 113 6.81 -1.56 7.61
CA MET A 113 7.83 -1.59 8.64
C MET A 113 8.54 -2.94 8.68
N ALA A 114 7.81 -4.05 8.45
CA ALA A 114 8.41 -5.37 8.29
C ALA A 114 9.43 -5.39 7.14
N TRP A 115 9.06 -4.84 6.00
CA TRP A 115 9.97 -4.72 4.86
C TRP A 115 11.21 -3.88 5.20
N LEU A 116 11.05 -2.76 5.91
CA LEU A 116 12.19 -1.94 6.33
C LEU A 116 13.12 -2.69 7.28
N ARG A 117 12.58 -3.53 8.19
CA ARG A 117 13.42 -4.39 9.05
C ARG A 117 14.22 -5.39 8.23
N GLN A 118 13.56 -6.09 7.29
CA GLN A 118 14.24 -7.04 6.40
C GLN A 118 15.31 -6.37 5.53
N ALA A 119 15.03 -5.18 5.03
CA ALA A 119 16.01 -4.38 4.28
C ALA A 119 17.20 -4.00 5.17
N GLY A 120 16.95 -3.63 6.42
CA GLY A 120 18.02 -3.35 7.41
C GLY A 120 18.87 -4.58 7.74
N GLU A 121 18.23 -5.75 7.90
CA GLU A 121 18.92 -7.03 8.10
C GLU A 121 19.79 -7.39 6.89
N PHE A 122 19.30 -7.16 5.68
CA PHE A 122 20.08 -7.32 4.45
C PHE A 122 21.31 -6.41 4.43
N VAL A 123 21.15 -5.12 4.77
CA VAL A 123 22.28 -4.19 4.84
C VAL A 123 23.30 -4.61 5.88
N GLY A 124 22.84 -5.04 7.07
CA GLY A 124 23.69 -5.55 8.12
C GLY A 124 24.49 -6.79 7.68
N TRP A 125 23.82 -7.74 7.05
CA TRP A 125 24.45 -8.92 6.48
C TRP A 125 25.50 -8.53 5.40
N TRP A 126 25.16 -7.62 4.49
CA TRP A 126 26.05 -7.15 3.44
C TRP A 126 27.32 -6.52 4.00
N VAL A 127 27.19 -5.65 4.99
CA VAL A 127 28.33 -5.01 5.65
C VAL A 127 29.20 -6.04 6.36
N GLY A 128 28.58 -7.03 7.04
CA GLY A 128 29.31 -8.13 7.69
C GLY A 128 30.11 -8.96 6.68
N LYS A 129 29.50 -9.31 5.57
CA LYS A 129 30.15 -10.08 4.51
C LYS A 129 31.33 -9.35 3.87
N LEU A 130 31.22 -8.05 3.65
CA LEU A 130 32.35 -7.24 3.13
C LEU A 130 33.58 -7.26 4.05
N GLN A 131 33.38 -7.37 5.37
CA GLN A 131 34.49 -7.48 6.33
C GLN A 131 35.22 -8.82 6.23
N GLU A 132 34.56 -9.90 5.82
CA GLU A 132 35.15 -11.23 5.61
C GLU A 132 36.03 -11.29 4.35
N ARG A 133 36.02 -10.26 3.49
CA ARG A 133 36.71 -10.19 2.19
C ARG A 133 36.43 -11.41 1.32
N PRO A 134 35.17 -11.75 1.04
CA PRO A 134 34.81 -12.90 0.23
C PRO A 134 35.20 -12.70 -1.23
N ASP A 135 35.09 -13.78 -2.01
CA ASP A 135 35.16 -13.67 -3.45
C ASP A 135 34.04 -12.75 -3.99
N PRO A 136 34.39 -11.73 -4.81
CA PRO A 136 33.42 -10.76 -5.29
C PRO A 136 32.25 -11.36 -6.09
N GLU A 137 32.52 -12.39 -6.91
CA GLU A 137 31.50 -13.04 -7.73
C GLU A 137 30.48 -13.79 -6.87
N GLN A 138 30.97 -14.54 -5.89
CA GLN A 138 30.12 -15.26 -4.95
C GLN A 138 29.28 -14.30 -4.09
N LEU A 139 29.91 -13.24 -3.57
CA LEU A 139 29.21 -12.22 -2.79
C LEU A 139 28.09 -11.56 -3.60
N PHE A 140 28.36 -11.23 -4.86
CA PHE A 140 27.37 -10.61 -5.73
C PHE A 140 26.17 -11.53 -6.00
N ALA A 141 26.44 -12.83 -6.27
CA ALA A 141 25.38 -13.82 -6.47
C ALA A 141 24.48 -13.98 -5.23
N GLU A 142 25.08 -14.11 -4.03
CA GLU A 142 24.33 -14.20 -2.76
C GLU A 142 23.51 -12.94 -2.49
N ALA A 143 24.05 -11.75 -2.79
CA ALA A 143 23.35 -10.49 -2.62
C ALA A 143 22.17 -10.35 -3.57
N GLN A 144 22.32 -10.77 -4.81
CA GLN A 144 21.27 -10.73 -5.82
C GLN A 144 20.10 -11.64 -5.42
N GLU A 145 20.35 -12.84 -4.93
CA GLU A 145 19.33 -13.75 -4.42
C GLU A 145 18.55 -13.13 -3.26
N ARG A 146 19.26 -12.58 -2.26
CA ARG A 146 18.62 -11.92 -1.10
C ARG A 146 17.85 -10.67 -1.48
N MET A 147 18.36 -9.87 -2.43
CA MET A 147 17.63 -8.69 -2.94
C MET A 147 16.34 -9.08 -3.66
N GLN A 148 16.35 -10.18 -4.43
CA GLN A 148 15.13 -10.67 -5.08
C GLN A 148 14.05 -11.09 -4.07
N ALA A 149 14.45 -11.60 -2.90
CA ALA A 149 13.54 -11.92 -1.82
C ALA A 149 12.96 -10.67 -1.13
N LEU A 150 13.63 -9.53 -1.21
CA LEU A 150 13.22 -8.24 -0.62
C LEU A 150 12.27 -7.45 -1.52
N GLN A 151 11.24 -8.09 -2.06
CA GLN A 151 10.24 -7.34 -2.85
C GLN A 151 9.48 -6.35 -1.96
N PRO A 152 9.41 -5.07 -2.35
CA PRO A 152 8.62 -4.11 -1.59
C PRO A 152 7.16 -4.56 -1.53
N PRO A 153 6.50 -4.44 -0.37
CA PRO A 153 5.12 -4.85 -0.24
C PRO A 153 4.26 -4.10 -1.25
N GLN A 154 3.50 -4.84 -2.04
CA GLN A 154 2.47 -4.23 -2.87
C GLN A 154 1.37 -3.72 -1.93
N VAL A 155 1.43 -2.45 -1.60
CA VAL A 155 0.37 -1.80 -0.85
C VAL A 155 -0.84 -1.71 -1.76
N ASP A 156 -1.93 -2.37 -1.39
CA ASP A 156 -3.20 -2.20 -2.08
C ASP A 156 -3.66 -0.75 -1.92
N ARG A 157 -3.37 0.07 -2.93
CA ARG A 157 -3.70 1.50 -2.94
C ARG A 157 -5.20 1.80 -2.95
N ARG A 158 -6.05 0.76 -3.01
CA ARG A 158 -7.51 0.93 -2.98
C ARG A 158 -8.02 1.41 -1.62
N PHE A 159 -7.24 1.20 -0.55
CA PHE A 159 -7.59 1.63 0.80
C PHE A 159 -6.61 2.68 1.32
N VAL A 160 -6.72 3.90 0.81
CA VAL A 160 -6.00 5.06 1.35
C VAL A 160 -6.97 5.82 2.24
N TYR A 161 -6.74 5.79 3.55
CA TYR A 161 -7.57 6.57 4.49
C TYR A 161 -7.33 8.06 4.31
N GLY A 162 -8.40 8.86 4.40
CA GLY A 162 -8.36 10.29 4.15
C GLY A 162 -7.32 11.06 4.98
N TRP A 163 -6.96 10.57 6.15
CA TRP A 163 -5.94 11.22 7.00
C TRP A 163 -4.52 11.06 6.47
N ASP A 164 -4.17 9.91 5.90
CA ASP A 164 -2.85 9.68 5.31
C ASP A 164 -2.69 10.45 4.00
N THR A 165 -3.81 10.79 3.36
CA THR A 165 -3.83 11.59 2.13
C THR A 165 -3.84 13.09 2.39
N VAL A 166 -4.26 13.57 3.57
CA VAL A 166 -4.33 15.00 3.86
C VAL A 166 -2.97 15.68 3.72
N GLY A 167 -1.92 15.10 4.33
CA GLY A 167 -0.56 15.63 4.19
C GLY A 167 -0.05 15.58 2.74
N GLY A 168 -0.31 14.48 2.04
CA GLY A 168 0.02 14.34 0.62
C GLY A 168 -0.79 15.29 -0.27
N HIS A 169 -2.07 15.49 0.03
CA HIS A 169 -2.91 16.45 -0.68
C HIS A 169 -2.49 17.90 -0.43
N GLN A 170 -2.12 18.26 0.79
CA GLN A 170 -1.62 19.61 1.09
C GLN A 170 -0.32 19.91 0.33
N ALA A 171 0.62 18.96 0.31
CA ALA A 171 1.86 19.11 -0.46
C ALA A 171 1.60 19.22 -1.97
N GLN A 172 0.69 18.40 -2.51
CA GLN A 172 0.28 18.48 -3.92
C GLN A 172 -0.46 19.78 -4.21
N LEU A 173 -1.30 20.28 -3.31
CA LEU A 173 -1.98 21.55 -3.46
C LEU A 173 -1.00 22.71 -3.48
N ALA A 174 -0.06 22.73 -2.54
CA ALA A 174 1.01 23.73 -2.49
C ALA A 174 1.85 23.74 -3.76
N GLN A 175 2.24 22.55 -4.27
CA GLN A 175 2.95 22.44 -5.54
C GLN A 175 2.11 22.96 -6.72
N ARG A 176 0.81 22.69 -6.74
CA ARG A 176 -0.10 23.18 -7.79
C ARG A 176 -0.27 24.69 -7.78
N ILE A 177 -0.33 25.29 -6.60
CA ILE A 177 -0.39 26.74 -6.45
C ILE A 177 0.90 27.34 -7.01
N LYS A 178 2.05 26.79 -6.63
CA LYS A 178 3.35 27.23 -7.13
C LYS A 178 3.47 27.08 -8.65
N ASP A 179 3.04 25.93 -9.21
CA ASP A 179 3.07 25.71 -10.67
C ASP A 179 2.14 26.69 -11.42
N ALA A 180 1.03 27.10 -10.80
CA ALA A 180 0.16 28.13 -11.37
C ALA A 180 0.79 29.54 -11.27
N GLU A 181 1.44 29.87 -10.16
CA GLU A 181 2.20 31.12 -9.97
C GLU A 181 3.39 31.21 -10.94
N ASP A 182 4.06 30.09 -11.19
CA ASP A 182 5.17 29.96 -12.16
C ASP A 182 4.69 29.97 -13.63
N GLY A 183 3.38 30.10 -13.87
CA GLY A 183 2.80 30.07 -15.23
C GLY A 183 2.79 28.70 -15.90
N LYS A 184 3.06 27.61 -15.16
CA LYS A 184 2.99 26.23 -15.64
C LYS A 184 1.53 25.78 -15.71
N VAL A 185 0.82 26.21 -16.73
CA VAL A 185 -0.58 25.84 -16.97
C VAL A 185 -0.64 24.38 -17.43
N SER A 186 -1.71 23.66 -17.03
CA SER A 186 -1.97 22.32 -17.56
C SER A 186 -2.04 22.36 -19.09
N PRO A 187 -1.32 21.50 -19.82
CA PRO A 187 -1.38 21.47 -21.28
C PRO A 187 -2.74 21.01 -21.81
N PHE A 188 -3.57 20.36 -20.98
CA PHE A 188 -4.86 19.78 -21.38
C PHE A 188 -6.02 20.78 -21.20
N LEU A 189 -5.85 22.00 -21.69
CA LEU A 189 -6.93 22.99 -21.74
C LEU A 189 -8.03 22.54 -22.70
N TRP A 190 -9.26 22.94 -22.39
CA TRP A 190 -10.40 22.72 -23.27
C TRP A 190 -10.36 23.68 -24.49
N PRO A 191 -10.87 23.26 -25.64
CA PRO A 191 -10.90 24.12 -26.84
C PRO A 191 -11.69 25.40 -26.65
N TRP A 192 -12.62 25.39 -25.71
CA TRP A 192 -13.54 26.52 -25.47
C TRP A 192 -13.08 27.30 -24.22
N PRO A 193 -12.70 28.59 -24.34
CA PRO A 193 -12.23 29.38 -23.21
C PRO A 193 -13.24 29.48 -22.05
N SER A 194 -14.54 29.55 -22.34
CA SER A 194 -15.60 29.56 -21.34
C SER A 194 -15.64 28.30 -20.49
N TRP A 195 -15.24 27.17 -21.06
CA TRP A 195 -15.17 25.91 -20.33
C TRP A 195 -14.01 25.88 -19.37
N ASN A 196 -12.88 26.46 -19.72
CA ASN A 196 -11.71 26.53 -18.85
C ASN A 196 -11.98 27.32 -17.56
N ALA A 197 -12.95 28.21 -17.57
CA ALA A 197 -13.39 28.96 -16.40
C ALA A 197 -14.29 28.14 -15.45
N VAL A 198 -15.01 27.14 -15.97
CA VAL A 198 -16.01 26.38 -15.22
C VAL A 198 -15.57 24.93 -14.99
N VAL A 199 -14.98 24.30 -16.01
CA VAL A 199 -14.54 22.91 -16.00
C VAL A 199 -13.03 22.87 -15.90
N ARG A 200 -12.52 22.24 -14.85
CA ARG A 200 -11.06 22.10 -14.66
C ARG A 200 -10.44 21.35 -15.84
N PRO A 201 -9.27 21.78 -16.34
CA PRO A 201 -8.52 21.05 -17.36
C PRO A 201 -8.17 19.64 -16.90
N LEU A 202 -8.10 18.71 -17.85
CA LEU A 202 -7.61 17.37 -17.58
C LEU A 202 -6.11 17.41 -17.20
N ARG A 203 -5.68 16.41 -16.47
CA ARG A 203 -4.29 16.25 -16.02
C ARG A 203 -3.81 14.84 -16.34
N ALA A 204 -2.51 14.66 -16.36
CA ALA A 204 -1.91 13.35 -16.52
C ALA A 204 -2.48 12.36 -15.47
N GLY A 205 -2.89 11.18 -15.94
CA GLY A 205 -3.50 10.12 -15.13
C GLY A 205 -5.01 10.28 -14.87
N MET A 206 -5.67 11.33 -15.39
CA MET A 206 -7.12 11.45 -15.34
C MET A 206 -7.79 10.70 -16.50
N LEU A 207 -8.95 10.13 -16.21
CA LEU A 207 -9.89 9.57 -17.19
C LEU A 207 -11.08 10.52 -17.32
N GLY A 208 -11.39 10.95 -18.55
CA GLY A 208 -12.61 11.68 -18.88
C GLY A 208 -13.63 10.75 -19.54
N LEU A 209 -14.89 10.84 -19.15
CA LEU A 209 -15.99 10.13 -19.80
C LEU A 209 -16.98 11.14 -20.37
N VAL A 210 -17.28 10.99 -21.67
CA VAL A 210 -18.33 11.75 -22.35
C VAL A 210 -19.50 10.82 -22.64
N ALA A 211 -20.65 11.09 -22.04
CA ALA A 211 -21.86 10.30 -22.20
C ALA A 211 -23.00 11.14 -22.79
N GLY A 212 -23.84 10.53 -23.59
CA GLY A 212 -25.00 11.16 -24.22
C GLY A 212 -25.72 10.17 -25.11
N ALA A 213 -26.96 10.51 -25.52
CA ALA A 213 -27.74 9.72 -26.48
C ALA A 213 -27.06 9.66 -27.86
N ASP A 214 -27.48 8.74 -28.70
CA ASP A 214 -26.96 8.65 -30.06
C ASP A 214 -27.29 9.90 -30.86
N GLY A 215 -26.36 10.30 -31.74
CA GLY A 215 -26.52 11.52 -32.56
C GLY A 215 -26.30 12.86 -31.84
N THR A 216 -25.92 12.85 -30.55
CA THR A 216 -25.69 14.09 -29.76
C THR A 216 -24.32 14.74 -30.00
N GLY A 217 -23.52 14.22 -30.91
CA GLY A 217 -22.20 14.78 -31.24
C GLY A 217 -21.07 14.44 -30.30
N LYS A 218 -21.16 13.31 -29.54
CA LYS A 218 -20.09 12.83 -28.64
C LYS A 218 -18.74 12.69 -29.34
N SER A 219 -18.74 12.02 -30.51
CA SER A 219 -17.53 11.80 -31.32
C SER A 219 -16.96 13.12 -31.83
N THR A 220 -17.78 13.99 -32.37
CA THR A 220 -17.38 15.33 -32.85
C THR A 220 -16.78 16.16 -31.69
N TYR A 221 -17.36 16.08 -30.50
CA TYR A 221 -16.82 16.75 -29.31
C TYR A 221 -15.42 16.25 -28.97
N LEU A 222 -15.19 14.91 -28.95
CA LEU A 222 -13.90 14.32 -28.70
C LEU A 222 -12.87 14.64 -29.76
N GLU A 223 -13.29 14.68 -31.03
CA GLU A 223 -12.45 15.09 -32.16
C GLU A 223 -11.97 16.54 -32.03
N CYS A 224 -12.86 17.48 -31.68
CA CYS A 224 -12.49 18.87 -31.41
C CYS A 224 -11.44 18.99 -30.31
N ILE A 225 -11.56 18.18 -29.25
CA ILE A 225 -10.59 18.17 -28.16
C ILE A 225 -9.24 17.60 -28.63
N ALA A 226 -9.27 16.47 -29.34
CA ALA A 226 -8.10 15.82 -29.88
C ALA A 226 -7.31 16.73 -30.81
N GLU A 227 -8.03 17.39 -31.74
CA GLU A 227 -7.46 18.36 -32.67
C GLU A 227 -6.84 19.56 -31.93
N HIS A 228 -7.55 20.12 -30.97
CA HIS A 228 -7.07 21.26 -30.18
C HIS A 228 -5.75 20.93 -29.46
N TRP A 229 -5.67 19.76 -28.81
CA TRP A 229 -4.47 19.33 -28.12
C TRP A 229 -3.33 19.00 -29.09
N ALA A 230 -3.62 18.38 -30.22
CA ALA A 230 -2.63 18.12 -31.27
C ALA A 230 -2.04 19.42 -31.84
N LYS A 231 -2.88 20.43 -32.10
CA LYS A 231 -2.44 21.77 -32.52
C LYS A 231 -1.60 22.47 -31.46
N GLY A 232 -1.84 22.16 -30.19
CA GLY A 232 -1.02 22.59 -29.05
C GLY A 232 0.32 21.83 -28.89
N GLY A 233 0.67 20.94 -29.83
CA GLY A 233 1.92 20.19 -29.85
C GLY A 233 1.91 18.90 -29.02
N MET A 234 0.73 18.44 -28.56
CA MET A 234 0.62 17.18 -27.82
C MET A 234 0.47 15.99 -28.78
N HIS A 235 1.05 14.84 -28.38
CA HIS A 235 0.81 13.58 -29.06
C HIS A 235 -0.54 13.01 -28.63
N VAL A 236 -1.49 12.98 -29.53
CA VAL A 236 -2.86 12.49 -29.30
C VAL A 236 -3.05 11.19 -30.07
N VAL A 237 -3.53 10.14 -29.40
CA VAL A 237 -3.98 8.89 -30.03
C VAL A 237 -5.51 8.87 -29.97
N TYR A 238 -6.15 8.83 -31.12
CA TYR A 238 -7.60 8.75 -31.22
C TYR A 238 -7.99 7.38 -31.81
N VAL A 239 -8.81 6.63 -31.09
CA VAL A 239 -9.23 5.28 -31.50
C VAL A 239 -10.72 5.29 -31.79
N HIS A 240 -11.09 5.04 -33.05
CA HIS A 240 -12.45 4.84 -33.49
C HIS A 240 -12.79 3.34 -33.40
N LEU A 241 -13.91 3.00 -32.79
CA LEU A 241 -14.39 1.62 -32.67
C LEU A 241 -15.62 1.34 -33.56
N GLU A 242 -16.33 2.39 -33.99
CA GLU A 242 -17.62 2.26 -34.66
C GLU A 242 -17.67 2.88 -36.09
N ASP A 243 -16.71 3.74 -36.45
CA ASP A 243 -16.73 4.43 -37.74
C ASP A 243 -15.64 3.90 -38.68
N ASP A 244 -16.03 3.62 -39.93
CA ASP A 244 -15.07 3.35 -41.01
C ASP A 244 -14.34 4.66 -41.38
N LEU A 245 -13.03 4.63 -41.42
CA LEU A 245 -12.15 5.74 -41.76
C LEU A 245 -12.41 6.31 -43.16
N GLU A 246 -13.06 5.55 -44.05
CA GLU A 246 -13.37 5.96 -45.44
C GLU A 246 -14.43 7.04 -45.55
N TYR A 247 -15.20 7.32 -44.52
CA TYR A 247 -16.28 8.33 -44.55
C TYR A 247 -15.90 9.72 -44.02
N LYS A 248 -14.63 9.93 -43.61
CA LYS A 248 -14.20 11.19 -42.96
C LYS A 248 -13.12 11.98 -43.73
N LEU A 249 -12.91 11.68 -45.01
CA LEU A 249 -12.03 12.48 -45.90
C LEU A 249 -12.83 13.51 -46.69
#